data_94d9aa225b5d0c90f05818ff5162df85
#
_entry.id   94d9aa225b5d0c90f05818ff5162df85
#
_cell.length_a   1.000
_cell.length_b   1.000
_cell.length_c   1.000
_cell.angle_alpha   90.00
_cell.angle_beta   90.00
_cell.angle_gamma   90.00
#
_symmetry.space_group_name_H-M   'P 1'
#
loop_
_entity.id
_entity.type
_entity.pdbx_description
1 polymer ?
#
loop_
_entity_poly.entity_id
_entity_poly.type
_entity_poly.pdbx_seq_one_letter_code
_entity_poly.pdbx_strand_id
1 'polypeptide(L)'
;SLDGRDAQQSVRQQPQPASESREIIAVETADESALQPTSVEEPETEFPDAAQLMQQSMDMASLQPELSRQRRWKSSLPRREFISANTKEYEFASYMSAWVSKVERVGNMNYPNELRQKKLHGDLILTVGVRQNGTVESIVVKRSSGIAEIDQAAIRIVQLAAPYSPLPGNIAERVDILHITRTWRFETRFGMD
;
A
#
# COMPACT_ATOMS: atom_id res chain seq x y z
N SER A 1 -42.04 -30.62 -34.28
CA SER A 1 -42.30 -29.45 -35.13
C SER A 1 -41.39 -28.35 -34.70
N LEU A 2 -40.23 -28.17 -35.37
CA LEU A 2 -39.95 -27.10 -36.35
C LEU A 2 -39.83 -25.73 -35.65
N ASP A 3 -38.84 -24.97 -35.71
CA ASP A 3 -37.78 -24.51 -36.60
C ASP A 3 -37.01 -23.47 -35.79
N GLY A 4 -35.75 -23.28 -35.84
CA GLY A 4 -34.84 -23.06 -36.92
C GLY A 4 -34.20 -21.66 -36.83
N ARG A 5 -32.87 -21.59 -36.91
CA ARG A 5 -32.07 -20.43 -37.40
C ARG A 5 -31.96 -19.23 -36.44
N ASP A 6 -30.83 -18.56 -36.26
CA ASP A 6 -29.62 -18.40 -37.06
C ASP A 6 -28.44 -17.97 -36.20
N ALA A 7 -27.29 -18.50 -36.57
CA ALA A 7 -26.00 -18.08 -36.11
C ALA A 7 -25.60 -16.76 -36.79
N GLN A 8 -25.12 -15.77 -36.05
CA GLN A 8 -24.30 -14.69 -36.60
C GLN A 8 -22.99 -14.56 -35.84
N GLN A 9 -21.97 -15.07 -36.49
CA GLN A 9 -20.56 -14.81 -36.18
C GLN A 9 -20.25 -13.35 -36.47
N SER A 10 -19.86 -12.60 -35.47
CA SER A 10 -19.22 -11.31 -35.64
C SER A 10 -17.71 -11.51 -35.64
N VAL A 11 -17.14 -11.42 -36.83
CA VAL A 11 -15.72 -11.42 -37.13
C VAL A 11 -15.07 -10.17 -36.53
N ARG A 12 -14.14 -10.36 -35.61
CA ARG A 12 -13.23 -9.30 -35.14
C ARG A 12 -12.23 -9.01 -36.27
N GLN A 13 -12.33 -7.83 -36.88
CA GLN A 13 -11.29 -7.25 -37.73
C GLN A 13 -10.15 -6.68 -36.83
N GLN A 14 -8.95 -7.18 -37.06
CA GLN A 14 -7.69 -6.58 -36.60
C GLN A 14 -7.35 -5.39 -37.49
N PRO A 15 -6.88 -4.25 -36.99
CA PRO A 15 -6.29 -3.22 -37.83
C PRO A 15 -4.87 -3.60 -38.22
N GLN A 16 -4.59 -3.60 -39.51
CA GLN A 16 -3.26 -3.70 -40.12
C GLN A 16 -2.55 -2.35 -40.02
N PRO A 17 -1.21 -2.33 -39.87
CA PRO A 17 -0.43 -1.09 -39.92
C PRO A 17 -0.27 -0.62 -41.38
N ALA A 18 -0.53 0.66 -41.58
CA ALA A 18 -0.34 1.33 -42.85
C ALA A 18 1.17 1.48 -43.16
N SER A 19 1.53 0.99 -44.35
CA SER A 19 2.83 1.21 -44.97
C SER A 19 2.87 2.61 -45.58
N GLU A 20 3.74 3.47 -45.07
CA GLU A 20 4.07 4.76 -45.70
C GLU A 20 4.97 4.55 -46.91
N SER A 21 4.45 4.89 -48.08
CA SER A 21 5.16 4.94 -49.33
C SER A 21 6.10 6.16 -49.33
N ARG A 22 7.38 5.93 -49.53
CA ARG A 22 8.35 6.98 -49.85
C ARG A 22 8.17 7.44 -51.30
N GLU A 23 7.72 8.64 -51.48
CA GLU A 23 7.78 9.32 -52.78
C GLU A 23 9.16 9.94 -52.99
N ILE A 24 9.88 9.45 -54.00
CA ILE A 24 11.12 10.01 -54.49
C ILE A 24 10.77 11.04 -55.53
N ILE A 25 10.93 12.33 -55.22
CA ILE A 25 10.84 13.39 -56.20
C ILE A 25 12.25 13.67 -56.73
N ALA A 26 12.45 13.38 -58.01
CA ALA A 26 13.57 13.80 -58.79
C ALA A 26 13.47 15.30 -59.08
N VAL A 27 14.46 16.07 -58.80
CA VAL A 27 14.60 17.47 -59.23
C VAL A 27 15.72 17.55 -60.22
N GLU A 28 15.35 18.00 -61.36
CA GLU A 28 16.19 18.30 -62.50
C GLU A 28 16.73 19.74 -62.42
N THR A 29 18.04 19.85 -62.54
CA THR A 29 18.98 20.85 -63.11
C THR A 29 18.64 22.35 -63.13
N ALA A 30 19.72 23.06 -62.67
CA ALA A 30 20.37 24.24 -63.17
C ALA A 30 19.71 25.62 -62.95
N ASP A 31 20.36 26.44 -62.12
CA ASP A 31 20.97 27.67 -62.66
C ASP A 31 22.10 28.16 -61.76
N GLU A 32 23.17 28.58 -62.42
CA GLU A 32 24.43 29.05 -61.90
C GLU A 32 24.34 30.57 -61.73
N SER A 33 24.35 31.09 -60.46
CA SER A 33 24.83 32.46 -60.27
C SER A 33 25.09 32.77 -58.79
N ALA A 34 26.29 33.35 -58.58
CA ALA A 34 26.70 34.22 -57.50
C ALA A 34 27.01 33.57 -56.10
N LEU A 35 28.29 33.29 -55.96
CA LEU A 35 29.05 33.11 -54.74
C LEU A 35 28.92 34.32 -53.80
N GLN A 36 28.29 34.14 -52.65
CA GLN A 36 28.62 34.90 -51.44
C GLN A 36 28.88 33.91 -50.29
N PRO A 37 30.01 34.00 -49.62
CA PRO A 37 30.25 33.12 -48.45
C PRO A 37 29.44 33.64 -47.28
N THR A 38 28.29 33.04 -47.05
CA THR A 38 27.59 33.21 -45.78
C THR A 38 28.36 32.40 -44.74
N SER A 39 28.98 33.11 -43.83
CA SER A 39 29.59 32.58 -42.62
C SER A 39 28.51 31.80 -41.85
N VAL A 40 28.56 30.49 -41.93
CA VAL A 40 27.78 29.62 -41.07
C VAL A 40 28.49 29.66 -39.73
N GLU A 41 27.94 30.41 -38.77
CA GLU A 41 28.26 30.22 -37.35
C GLU A 41 27.86 28.80 -36.99
N GLU A 42 28.81 27.89 -36.88
CA GLU A 42 28.65 26.63 -36.19
C GLU A 42 28.21 26.95 -34.76
N PRO A 43 27.11 26.34 -34.23
CA PRO A 43 26.80 26.47 -32.83
C PRO A 43 28.00 25.85 -32.07
N GLU A 44 28.78 26.69 -31.38
CA GLU A 44 29.73 26.21 -30.39
C GLU A 44 28.98 25.36 -29.36
N THR A 45 29.02 24.06 -29.55
CA THR A 45 28.65 23.13 -28.50
C THR A 45 29.71 23.30 -27.41
N GLU A 46 29.44 24.17 -26.43
CA GLU A 46 30.21 24.25 -25.21
C GLU A 46 30.21 22.87 -24.55
N PHE A 47 31.26 22.12 -24.81
CA PHE A 47 31.50 20.90 -24.02
C PHE A 47 31.81 21.36 -22.60
N PRO A 48 31.11 20.79 -21.59
CA PRO A 48 31.35 21.19 -20.20
C PRO A 48 32.85 21.01 -19.88
N ASP A 49 33.43 22.05 -19.32
CA ASP A 49 34.84 22.04 -18.92
C ASP A 49 35.12 20.86 -17.99
N ALA A 50 36.30 20.25 -18.16
CA ALA A 50 36.71 19.11 -17.32
C ALA A 50 36.62 19.42 -15.81
N ALA A 51 36.79 20.68 -15.43
CA ALA A 51 36.58 21.15 -14.07
C ALA A 51 35.14 21.08 -13.64
N GLN A 52 34.18 21.42 -14.50
CA GLN A 52 32.74 21.30 -14.20
C GLN A 52 32.29 19.82 -14.05
N LEU A 53 32.80 18.96 -14.92
CA LEU A 53 32.53 17.51 -14.83
C LEU A 53 33.12 16.91 -13.55
N MET A 54 34.31 17.37 -13.15
CA MET A 54 34.95 16.94 -11.91
C MET A 54 34.18 17.43 -10.66
N GLN A 55 33.67 18.66 -10.69
CA GLN A 55 32.84 19.24 -9.64
C GLN A 55 31.51 18.49 -9.51
N GLN A 56 30.83 18.25 -10.64
CA GLN A 56 29.59 17.45 -10.64
C GLN A 56 29.80 16.03 -10.11
N SER A 57 30.92 15.39 -10.45
CA SER A 57 31.23 14.05 -9.93
C SER A 57 31.54 14.05 -8.43
N MET A 58 32.17 15.08 -7.91
CA MET A 58 32.39 15.25 -6.46
C MET A 58 31.09 15.54 -5.72
N ASP A 59 30.21 16.38 -6.27
CA ASP A 59 28.89 16.66 -5.70
C ASP A 59 28.02 15.39 -5.68
N MET A 60 28.02 14.61 -6.77
CA MET A 60 27.33 13.30 -6.79
C MET A 60 27.92 12.30 -5.80
N ALA A 61 29.26 12.28 -5.65
CA ALA A 61 29.93 11.41 -4.68
C ALA A 61 29.61 11.81 -3.23
N SER A 62 29.41 13.09 -2.95
CA SER A 62 29.04 13.59 -1.62
C SER A 62 27.61 13.25 -1.22
N LEU A 63 26.68 13.12 -2.18
CA LEU A 63 25.28 12.74 -1.95
C LEU A 63 25.08 11.24 -1.74
N GLN A 64 26.00 10.41 -2.23
CA GLN A 64 25.87 8.94 -2.13
C GLN A 64 25.84 8.40 -0.69
N PRO A 65 26.66 8.88 0.26
CA PRO A 65 26.60 8.43 1.65
C PRO A 65 25.26 8.75 2.33
N GLU A 66 24.70 9.93 2.03
CA GLU A 66 23.41 10.38 2.59
C GLU A 66 22.26 9.50 2.08
N LEU A 67 22.18 9.28 0.78
CA LEU A 67 21.19 8.38 0.16
C LEU A 67 21.34 6.93 0.66
N SER A 68 22.57 6.49 0.89
CA SER A 68 22.85 5.16 1.42
C SER A 68 22.44 5.01 2.88
N ARG A 69 22.60 6.06 3.71
CA ARG A 69 22.10 6.10 5.11
C ARG A 69 20.58 6.10 5.12
N GLN A 70 19.95 6.94 4.29
CA GLN A 70 18.50 7.03 4.19
C GLN A 70 17.86 5.72 3.71
N ARG A 71 18.47 5.04 2.72
CA ARG A 71 18.02 3.70 2.27
C ARG A 71 18.16 2.66 3.37
N ARG A 72 19.29 2.61 4.09
CA ARG A 72 19.51 1.70 5.21
C ARG A 72 18.52 1.94 6.34
N TRP A 73 18.29 3.20 6.70
CA TRP A 73 17.29 3.56 7.71
C TRP A 73 15.88 3.12 7.29
N LYS A 74 15.50 3.38 6.04
CA LYS A 74 14.19 2.97 5.50
C LYS A 74 14.03 1.44 5.48
N SER A 75 15.08 0.71 5.14
CA SER A 75 15.05 -0.76 5.14
C SER A 75 15.08 -1.39 6.55
N SER A 76 15.48 -0.63 7.57
CA SER A 76 15.45 -1.07 8.98
C SER A 76 14.10 -0.84 9.65
N LEU A 77 13.17 -0.10 9.01
CA LEU A 77 11.83 0.07 9.57
C LEU A 77 11.03 -1.23 9.44
N PRO A 78 10.29 -1.61 10.51
CA PRO A 78 9.46 -2.80 10.44
C PRO A 78 8.37 -2.65 9.36
N ARG A 79 8.15 -3.71 8.59
CA ARG A 79 7.10 -3.80 7.57
C ARG A 79 5.76 -3.89 8.27
N ARG A 80 4.91 -2.87 8.09
CA ARG A 80 3.60 -2.75 8.72
C ARG A 80 2.51 -2.96 7.71
N GLU A 81 1.55 -3.82 8.02
CA GLU A 81 0.34 -4.04 7.22
C GLU A 81 -0.89 -3.68 8.03
N PHE A 82 -1.89 -3.08 7.38
CA PHE A 82 -3.12 -2.61 8.02
C PHE A 82 -4.31 -3.35 7.44
N ILE A 83 -4.99 -4.13 8.27
CA ILE A 83 -6.18 -4.87 7.91
C ILE A 83 -7.40 -4.41 8.72
N SER A 84 -8.57 -4.53 8.11
CA SER A 84 -9.86 -4.18 8.71
C SER A 84 -10.93 -5.22 8.37
N ALA A 85 -12.16 -5.01 8.83
CA ALA A 85 -13.30 -5.85 8.50
C ALA A 85 -13.51 -6.01 6.97
N ASN A 86 -13.13 -5.01 6.18
CA ASN A 86 -13.29 -4.98 4.73
C ASN A 86 -12.11 -5.60 3.95
N THR A 87 -11.07 -6.07 4.64
CA THR A 87 -9.92 -6.69 3.98
C THR A 87 -10.33 -8.04 3.40
N LYS A 88 -10.32 -8.15 2.07
CA LYS A 88 -10.78 -9.33 1.32
C LYS A 88 -9.69 -10.38 1.07
N GLU A 89 -8.46 -10.11 1.48
CA GLU A 89 -7.36 -11.04 1.27
C GLU A 89 -7.57 -12.31 2.10
N TYR A 90 -7.72 -13.42 1.42
CA TYR A 90 -7.98 -14.73 2.04
C TYR A 90 -6.92 -15.12 3.07
N GLU A 91 -5.67 -14.70 2.85
CA GLU A 91 -4.55 -15.00 3.74
C GLU A 91 -4.74 -14.46 5.15
N PHE A 92 -5.34 -13.27 5.29
CA PHE A 92 -5.61 -12.66 6.58
C PHE A 92 -6.92 -13.13 7.23
N ALA A 93 -7.86 -13.66 6.42
CA ALA A 93 -9.21 -13.96 6.91
C ALA A 93 -9.22 -15.01 8.03
N SER A 94 -8.44 -16.10 7.89
CA SER A 94 -8.35 -17.15 8.88
C SER A 94 -7.70 -16.68 10.19
N TYR A 95 -6.60 -15.93 10.08
CA TYR A 95 -5.94 -15.34 11.23
C TYR A 95 -6.84 -14.35 11.96
N MET A 96 -7.50 -13.47 11.20
CA MET A 96 -8.43 -12.47 11.75
C MET A 96 -9.60 -13.13 12.46
N SER A 97 -10.20 -14.18 11.90
CA SER A 97 -11.29 -14.93 12.53
C SER A 97 -10.86 -15.56 13.87
N ALA A 98 -9.68 -16.18 13.91
CA ALA A 98 -9.13 -16.74 15.13
C ALA A 98 -8.81 -15.66 16.18
N TRP A 99 -8.27 -14.52 15.73
CA TRP A 99 -7.97 -13.37 16.59
C TRP A 99 -9.25 -12.79 17.21
N VAL A 100 -10.28 -12.52 16.39
CA VAL A 100 -11.60 -12.04 16.85
C VAL A 100 -12.19 -13.01 17.87
N SER A 101 -12.26 -14.30 17.54
CA SER A 101 -12.82 -15.32 18.44
C SER A 101 -12.09 -15.38 19.79
N LYS A 102 -10.79 -15.22 19.81
CA LYS A 102 -10.01 -15.18 21.05
C LYS A 102 -10.34 -13.95 21.88
N VAL A 103 -10.36 -12.76 21.24
CA VAL A 103 -10.65 -11.50 21.92
C VAL A 103 -12.09 -11.49 22.46
N GLU A 104 -13.06 -11.92 21.69
CA GLU A 104 -14.47 -12.01 22.14
C GLU A 104 -14.63 -12.95 23.32
N ARG A 105 -14.00 -14.12 23.27
CA ARG A 105 -14.03 -15.07 24.39
C ARG A 105 -13.44 -14.47 25.66
N VAL A 106 -12.24 -13.86 25.56
CA VAL A 106 -11.59 -13.23 26.71
C VAL A 106 -12.40 -12.03 27.20
N GLY A 107 -12.93 -11.21 26.29
CA GLY A 107 -13.74 -10.06 26.61
C GLY A 107 -15.03 -10.43 27.35
N ASN A 108 -15.72 -11.48 26.90
CA ASN A 108 -16.93 -11.95 27.56
C ASN A 108 -16.67 -12.58 28.94
N MET A 109 -15.54 -13.29 29.10
CA MET A 109 -15.12 -13.84 30.38
C MET A 109 -14.70 -12.74 31.39
N ASN A 110 -14.16 -11.65 30.90
CA ASN A 110 -13.63 -10.54 31.71
C ASN A 110 -14.46 -9.26 31.54
N TYR A 111 -15.74 -9.41 31.16
CA TYR A 111 -16.62 -8.26 31.00
C TYR A 111 -16.79 -7.49 32.30
N PRO A 112 -16.47 -6.17 32.35
CA PRO A 112 -16.48 -5.43 33.61
C PRO A 112 -17.87 -5.39 34.24
N ASN A 113 -17.96 -5.77 35.51
CA ASN A 113 -19.23 -5.74 36.27
C ASN A 113 -19.83 -4.34 36.35
N GLU A 114 -18.96 -3.30 36.38
CA GLU A 114 -19.37 -1.90 36.40
C GLU A 114 -20.17 -1.52 35.14
N LEU A 115 -19.71 -1.93 33.96
CA LEU A 115 -20.44 -1.69 32.71
C LEU A 115 -21.80 -2.40 32.71
N ARG A 116 -21.82 -3.60 33.25
CA ARG A 116 -23.07 -4.42 33.37
C ARG A 116 -24.08 -3.79 34.36
N GLN A 117 -23.60 -3.37 35.53
CA GLN A 117 -24.44 -2.76 36.57
C GLN A 117 -24.97 -1.39 36.15
N LYS A 118 -24.10 -0.56 35.55
CA LYS A 118 -24.48 0.77 35.05
C LYS A 118 -25.22 0.72 33.71
N LYS A 119 -25.37 -0.46 33.08
CA LYS A 119 -25.95 -0.67 31.74
C LYS A 119 -25.30 0.25 30.70
N LEU A 120 -23.98 0.42 30.75
CA LEU A 120 -23.25 1.23 29.79
C LEU A 120 -23.11 0.49 28.47
N HIS A 121 -23.46 1.15 27.38
CA HIS A 121 -23.38 0.66 26.01
C HIS A 121 -22.60 1.64 25.16
N GLY A 122 -21.87 1.15 24.18
CA GLY A 122 -21.15 2.04 23.24
C GLY A 122 -20.27 1.26 22.30
N ASP A 123 -19.94 1.94 21.21
CA ASP A 123 -19.08 1.42 20.16
C ASP A 123 -17.81 2.28 20.05
N LEU A 124 -16.66 1.63 19.93
CA LEU A 124 -15.40 2.31 19.66
C LEU A 124 -14.68 1.64 18.49
N ILE A 125 -13.76 2.34 17.87
CA ILE A 125 -12.85 1.77 16.87
C ILE A 125 -11.46 1.69 17.47
N LEU A 126 -10.92 0.47 17.53
CA LEU A 126 -9.61 0.18 18.07
C LEU A 126 -8.71 -0.44 17.00
N THR A 127 -7.46 0.00 16.96
CA THR A 127 -6.41 -0.62 16.16
C THR A 127 -5.41 -1.27 17.09
N VAL A 128 -5.15 -2.55 16.88
CA VAL A 128 -4.17 -3.35 17.64
C VAL A 128 -3.02 -3.74 16.73
N GLY A 129 -1.80 -3.35 17.06
CA GLY A 129 -0.58 -3.80 16.39
C GLY A 129 -0.10 -5.11 17.00
N VAL A 130 0.00 -6.16 16.20
CA VAL A 130 0.44 -7.50 16.61
C VAL A 130 1.75 -7.83 15.89
N ARG A 131 2.79 -8.20 16.65
CA ARG A 131 4.08 -8.64 16.10
C ARG A 131 3.99 -10.07 15.58
N GLN A 132 4.97 -10.47 14.77
CA GLN A 132 5.06 -11.83 14.21
C GLN A 132 4.90 -12.94 15.26
N ASN A 133 5.46 -12.73 16.46
CA ASN A 133 5.38 -13.69 17.57
C ASN A 133 4.05 -13.64 18.37
N GLY A 134 3.08 -12.85 17.93
CA GLY A 134 1.79 -12.70 18.60
C GLY A 134 1.76 -11.72 19.77
N THR A 135 2.87 -11.04 20.10
CA THR A 135 2.86 -10.02 21.14
C THR A 135 2.25 -8.71 20.65
N VAL A 136 1.58 -7.99 21.56
CA VAL A 136 1.03 -6.67 21.24
C VAL A 136 2.14 -5.63 21.17
N GLU A 137 2.18 -4.88 20.05
CA GLU A 137 3.11 -3.76 19.87
C GLU A 137 2.48 -2.44 20.29
N SER A 138 1.22 -2.24 19.86
CA SER A 138 0.51 -0.99 20.12
C SER A 138 -1.00 -1.21 20.20
N ILE A 139 -1.67 -0.34 20.96
CA ILE A 139 -3.13 -0.28 21.06
C ILE A 139 -3.51 1.19 20.86
N VAL A 140 -4.31 1.49 19.83
CA VAL A 140 -4.71 2.85 19.49
C VAL A 140 -6.22 2.95 19.35
N VAL A 141 -6.86 3.76 20.19
CA VAL A 141 -8.27 4.11 20.02
C VAL A 141 -8.40 5.10 18.88
N LYS A 142 -8.96 4.67 17.76
CA LYS A 142 -9.20 5.52 16.59
C LYS A 142 -10.47 6.37 16.74
N ARG A 143 -11.48 5.81 17.37
CA ARG A 143 -12.71 6.51 17.72
C ARG A 143 -13.16 6.03 19.09
N SER A 144 -13.27 6.93 20.04
CA SER A 144 -13.76 6.67 21.39
C SER A 144 -15.27 6.35 21.38
N SER A 145 -15.71 5.56 22.33
CA SER A 145 -17.14 5.35 22.60
C SER A 145 -17.83 6.57 23.24
N GLY A 146 -17.05 7.55 23.69
CA GLY A 146 -17.54 8.66 24.52
C GLY A 146 -17.64 8.33 25.99
N ILE A 147 -17.38 7.09 26.42
CA ILE A 147 -17.41 6.60 27.79
C ILE A 147 -16.05 6.01 28.14
N ALA A 148 -15.33 6.67 29.04
CA ALA A 148 -13.95 6.30 29.37
C ALA A 148 -13.85 4.88 29.93
N GLU A 149 -14.82 4.41 30.68
CA GLU A 149 -14.87 3.05 31.24
C GLU A 149 -14.94 1.98 30.14
N ILE A 150 -15.67 2.26 29.04
CA ILE A 150 -15.75 1.35 27.88
C ILE A 150 -14.41 1.31 27.15
N ASP A 151 -13.81 2.47 26.86
CA ASP A 151 -12.53 2.54 26.16
C ASP A 151 -11.42 1.84 26.95
N GLN A 152 -11.37 2.04 28.26
CA GLN A 152 -10.42 1.35 29.14
C GLN A 152 -10.67 -0.17 29.23
N ALA A 153 -11.93 -0.59 29.24
CA ALA A 153 -12.28 -2.00 29.19
C ALA A 153 -11.79 -2.67 27.91
N ALA A 154 -11.97 -2.03 26.76
CA ALA A 154 -11.46 -2.53 25.48
C ALA A 154 -9.93 -2.72 25.48
N ILE A 155 -9.19 -1.72 25.94
CA ILE A 155 -7.73 -1.81 26.07
C ILE A 155 -7.32 -2.96 27.00
N ARG A 156 -7.98 -3.10 28.15
CA ARG A 156 -7.71 -4.19 29.10
C ARG A 156 -8.01 -5.56 28.50
N ILE A 157 -9.08 -5.72 27.75
CA ILE A 157 -9.42 -6.99 27.08
C ILE A 157 -8.32 -7.39 26.09
N VAL A 158 -7.78 -6.43 25.28
CA VAL A 158 -6.67 -6.70 24.36
C VAL A 158 -5.44 -7.20 25.12
N GLN A 159 -5.10 -6.56 26.22
CA GLN A 159 -3.96 -6.93 27.05
C GLN A 159 -4.12 -8.32 27.67
N LEU A 160 -5.31 -8.64 28.19
CA LEU A 160 -5.63 -9.94 28.75
C LEU A 160 -5.68 -11.06 27.70
N ALA A 161 -6.06 -10.74 26.46
CA ALA A 161 -6.07 -11.70 25.37
C ALA A 161 -4.68 -12.00 24.80
N ALA A 162 -3.69 -11.17 25.09
CA ALA A 162 -2.30 -11.39 24.67
C ALA A 162 -1.64 -12.53 25.49
N PRO A 163 -0.63 -13.24 24.93
CA PRO A 163 -0.20 -13.17 23.53
C PRO A 163 -1.17 -13.84 22.58
N TYR A 164 -1.25 -13.34 21.35
CA TYR A 164 -2.03 -13.92 20.27
C TYR A 164 -1.27 -15.07 19.59
N SER A 165 -1.91 -15.76 18.65
CA SER A 165 -1.20 -16.72 17.82
C SER A 165 -0.14 -16.01 17.00
N PRO A 166 1.05 -16.61 16.78
CA PRO A 166 2.03 -16.09 15.84
C PRO A 166 1.43 -15.90 14.44
N LEU A 167 1.93 -14.93 13.70
CA LEU A 167 1.51 -14.73 12.32
C LEU A 167 1.86 -15.96 11.49
N PRO A 168 0.97 -16.46 10.61
CA PRO A 168 1.27 -17.54 9.68
C PRO A 168 2.49 -17.20 8.81
N GLY A 169 3.26 -18.20 8.40
CA GLY A 169 4.51 -18.01 7.66
C GLY A 169 4.37 -17.15 6.41
N ASN A 170 3.31 -17.38 5.61
CA ASN A 170 2.99 -16.59 4.42
C ASN A 170 2.76 -15.09 4.71
N ILE A 171 2.26 -14.75 5.89
CA ILE A 171 2.11 -13.36 6.34
C ILE A 171 3.42 -12.85 6.96
N ALA A 172 4.06 -13.64 7.82
CA ALA A 172 5.28 -13.27 8.52
C ALA A 172 6.46 -12.97 7.58
N GLU A 173 6.52 -13.61 6.40
CA GLU A 173 7.54 -13.31 5.38
C GLU A 173 7.46 -11.87 4.86
N ARG A 174 6.28 -11.25 4.88
CA ARG A 174 6.00 -9.93 4.31
C ARG A 174 5.76 -8.86 5.37
N VAL A 175 5.29 -9.24 6.56
CA VAL A 175 4.77 -8.33 7.59
C VAL A 175 5.48 -8.60 8.92
N ASP A 176 6.06 -7.57 9.50
CA ASP A 176 6.66 -7.63 10.83
C ASP A 176 5.66 -7.26 11.93
N ILE A 177 4.74 -6.32 11.62
CA ILE A 177 3.68 -5.87 12.53
C ILE A 177 2.36 -5.77 11.75
N LEU A 178 1.38 -6.53 12.18
CA LEU A 178 0.01 -6.52 11.62
C LEU A 178 -0.89 -5.61 12.46
N HIS A 179 -1.42 -4.55 11.85
CA HIS A 179 -2.37 -3.65 12.49
C HIS A 179 -3.80 -4.07 12.14
N ILE A 180 -4.54 -4.53 13.14
CA ILE A 180 -5.92 -4.99 13.02
C ILE A 180 -6.85 -3.89 13.54
N THR A 181 -7.67 -3.33 12.65
CA THR A 181 -8.66 -2.30 13.00
C THR A 181 -10.06 -2.91 12.99
N ARG A 182 -10.77 -2.78 14.10
CA ARG A 182 -12.13 -3.30 14.27
C ARG A 182 -13.01 -2.34 15.04
N THR A 183 -14.33 -2.42 14.80
CA THR A 183 -15.35 -1.82 15.65
C THR A 183 -15.64 -2.77 16.81
N TRP A 184 -15.57 -2.23 18.01
CA TRP A 184 -15.79 -2.94 19.26
C TRP A 184 -17.11 -2.48 19.84
N ARG A 185 -18.02 -3.42 20.05
CA ARG A 185 -19.37 -3.12 20.55
C ARG A 185 -19.52 -3.66 21.97
N PHE A 186 -19.87 -2.78 22.88
CA PHE A 186 -20.19 -3.10 24.26
C PHE A 186 -21.69 -2.93 24.46
N GLU A 187 -22.38 -4.05 24.65
CA GLU A 187 -23.81 -4.12 24.96
C GLU A 187 -24.00 -5.01 26.20
N THR A 188 -25.00 -5.89 26.18
CA THR A 188 -25.17 -6.94 27.21
C THR A 188 -24.04 -7.98 27.14
N ARG A 189 -23.45 -8.12 25.95
CA ARG A 189 -22.29 -8.95 25.63
C ARG A 189 -21.31 -8.13 24.81
N PHE A 190 -20.06 -8.53 24.86
CA PHE A 190 -19.02 -7.96 24.03
C PHE A 190 -18.98 -8.64 22.65
N GLY A 191 -18.87 -7.86 21.58
CA GLY A 191 -18.71 -8.32 20.21
C GLY A 191 -17.85 -7.39 19.37
N MET A 192 -17.43 -7.87 18.22
CA MET A 192 -16.64 -7.13 17.23
C MET A 192 -17.22 -7.30 15.82
N ASP A 193 -17.19 -6.20 15.06
CA ASP A 193 -17.53 -6.16 13.63
C ASP A 193 -16.31 -5.71 12.82
#